data_955f7dc89426ef6d84ea03d6cd66469f
#
_entry.id   955f7dc89426ef6d84ea03d6cd66469f
#
_cell.length_a   1.000
_cell.length_b   1.000
_cell.length_c   1.000
_cell.angle_alpha   90.00
_cell.angle_beta   90.00
_cell.angle_gamma   90.00
#
_symmetry.space_group_name_H-M   'P 1'
#
loop_
_entity.id
_entity.type
_entity.pdbx_description
1 polymer ?
#
loop_
_entity_poly.entity_id
_entity_poly.type
_entity_poly.pdbx_seq_one_letter_code
_entity_poly.pdbx_strand_id
1 'polypeptide(L)'
;MSVITLIISGILIDKFTSRKLIVYMNIPLLISVFIIIYFDQSFTAFIFLGLIGISNGFANVLGSSTWAEIYGVKYIGSIKALTTALMVFATAFGTALFGYLIDRDFSIEQIGMISAIYISISLISLFFIRGKLNPILSN
;
A
#
# COMPACT_ATOMS: atom_id res chain seq x y z
N MET A 1 -10.80 -11.20 3.82
CA MET A 1 -9.68 -11.21 2.87
C MET A 1 -8.35 -10.83 3.50
N SER A 2 -8.26 -9.76 4.28
CA SER A 2 -7.00 -9.31 4.91
C SER A 2 -6.31 -10.37 5.77
N VAL A 3 -7.04 -11.17 6.55
CA VAL A 3 -6.46 -12.21 7.42
C VAL A 3 -5.77 -13.32 6.62
N ILE A 4 -6.40 -13.77 5.54
CA ILE A 4 -5.81 -14.78 4.64
C ILE A 4 -4.52 -14.24 4.02
N THR A 5 -4.54 -12.96 3.62
CA THR A 5 -3.38 -12.30 3.02
C THR A 5 -2.25 -12.11 4.03
N LEU A 6 -2.55 -11.87 5.31
CA LEU A 6 -1.54 -11.81 6.38
C LEU A 6 -0.77 -13.13 6.50
N ILE A 7 -1.46 -14.26 6.45
CA ILE A 7 -0.84 -15.59 6.54
C ILE A 7 0.02 -15.86 5.30
N ILE A 8 -0.54 -15.61 4.10
CA ILE A 8 0.16 -15.82 2.83
C ILE A 8 1.40 -14.91 2.73
N SER A 9 1.27 -13.64 3.14
CA SER A 9 2.40 -12.69 3.10
C SER A 9 3.51 -13.08 4.07
N GLY A 10 3.20 -13.64 5.23
CA GLY A 10 4.21 -14.20 6.14
C GLY A 10 5.05 -15.28 5.45
N ILE A 11 4.40 -16.26 4.84
CA ILE A 11 5.06 -17.34 4.11
C ILE A 11 5.89 -16.81 2.92
N LEU A 12 5.38 -15.80 2.21
CA LEU A 12 6.10 -15.19 1.09
C LEU A 12 7.35 -14.44 1.55
N ILE A 13 7.30 -13.75 2.69
CA ILE A 13 8.44 -13.02 3.25
C ILE A 13 9.55 -13.97 3.66
N ASP A 14 9.21 -15.10 4.26
CA ASP A 14 10.18 -16.15 4.62
C ASP A 14 10.90 -16.70 3.39
N LYS A 15 10.25 -16.70 2.23
CA LYS A 15 10.79 -17.22 0.97
C LYS A 15 11.44 -16.16 0.09
N PHE A 16 10.94 -14.94 0.12
CA PHE A 16 11.41 -13.80 -0.69
C PHE A 16 11.63 -12.62 0.25
N THR A 17 12.84 -12.11 0.41
CA THR A 17 13.18 -10.96 1.26
C THR A 17 12.13 -9.84 1.18
N SER A 18 11.71 -9.28 2.33
CA SER A 18 10.64 -8.26 2.42
C SER A 18 10.86 -7.07 1.48
N ARG A 19 12.13 -6.69 1.25
CA ARG A 19 12.54 -5.60 0.36
C ARG A 19 12.21 -5.83 -1.12
N LYS A 20 12.20 -7.07 -1.58
CA LYS A 20 11.79 -7.38 -2.95
C LYS A 20 10.28 -7.30 -3.11
N LEU A 21 9.55 -7.68 -2.08
CA LEU A 21 8.10 -7.73 -2.08
C LEU A 21 7.44 -6.37 -1.89
N ILE A 22 8.10 -5.42 -1.20
CA ILE A 22 7.54 -4.09 -0.91
C ILE A 22 7.17 -3.32 -2.18
N VAL A 23 7.89 -3.52 -3.28
CA VAL A 23 7.59 -2.87 -4.56
C VAL A 23 6.29 -3.38 -5.16
N TYR A 24 5.95 -4.65 -4.91
CA TYR A 24 4.76 -5.29 -5.48
C TYR A 24 3.49 -5.11 -4.65
N MET A 25 3.61 -4.60 -3.41
CA MET A 25 2.46 -4.48 -2.49
C MET A 25 1.36 -3.53 -2.99
N ASN A 26 1.73 -2.53 -3.79
CA ASN A 26 0.78 -1.54 -4.33
C ASN A 26 0.17 -1.95 -5.69
N ILE A 27 0.61 -3.05 -6.30
CA ILE A 27 0.05 -3.53 -7.55
C ILE A 27 -1.42 -3.91 -7.42
N PRO A 28 -1.86 -4.70 -6.43
CA PRO A 28 -3.27 -5.01 -6.26
C PRO A 28 -4.13 -3.76 -6.03
N LEU A 29 -3.56 -2.75 -5.35
CA LEU A 29 -4.24 -1.47 -5.13
C LEU A 29 -4.43 -0.71 -6.45
N LEU A 30 -3.42 -0.65 -7.30
CA LEU A 30 -3.53 -0.02 -8.61
C LEU A 30 -4.57 -0.72 -9.49
N ILE A 31 -4.55 -2.06 -9.53
CA ILE A 31 -5.53 -2.86 -10.27
C ILE A 31 -6.93 -2.59 -9.75
N SER A 32 -7.13 -2.49 -8.44
CA SER A 32 -8.44 -2.22 -7.83
C SER A 32 -9.03 -0.89 -8.28
N VAL A 33 -8.20 0.16 -8.37
CA VAL A 33 -8.63 1.48 -8.82
C VAL A 33 -9.00 1.46 -10.31
N PHE A 34 -8.24 0.78 -11.16
CA PHE A 34 -8.62 0.63 -12.57
C PHE A 34 -9.94 -0.13 -12.75
N ILE A 35 -10.17 -1.18 -11.95
CA ILE A 35 -11.41 -1.95 -12.02
C ILE A 35 -12.62 -1.06 -11.70
N ILE A 36 -12.55 -0.21 -10.67
CA ILE A 36 -13.69 0.66 -10.30
C ILE A 36 -13.92 1.78 -11.33
N ILE A 37 -12.89 2.21 -12.06
CA ILE A 37 -13.02 3.23 -13.12
C ILE A 37 -13.71 2.67 -14.35
N TYR A 38 -13.42 1.42 -14.73
CA TYR A 38 -13.87 0.86 -16.00
C TYR A 38 -15.14 0.00 -15.92
N PHE A 39 -15.53 -0.44 -14.72
CA PHE A 39 -16.65 -1.37 -14.54
C PHE A 39 -17.67 -0.86 -13.52
N ASP A 40 -18.87 -0.57 -13.98
CA ASP A 40 -20.01 -0.04 -13.19
C ASP A 40 -20.92 -1.12 -12.57
N GLN A 41 -20.47 -2.36 -12.50
CA GLN A 41 -21.30 -3.46 -11.98
C GLN A 41 -21.20 -3.56 -10.46
N SER A 42 -22.30 -3.88 -9.79
CA SER A 42 -22.33 -4.06 -8.32
C SER A 42 -21.31 -5.11 -7.82
N PHE A 43 -20.98 -6.11 -8.63
CA PHE A 43 -19.97 -7.12 -8.31
C PHE A 43 -18.55 -6.55 -8.27
N THR A 44 -18.29 -5.47 -9.00
CA THR A 44 -16.99 -4.77 -9.05
C THR A 44 -16.58 -4.25 -7.69
N ALA A 45 -17.55 -3.79 -6.86
CA ALA A 45 -17.29 -3.32 -5.52
C ALA A 45 -16.69 -4.43 -4.62
N PHE A 46 -17.15 -5.66 -4.75
CA PHE A 46 -16.58 -6.80 -3.99
C PHE A 46 -15.14 -7.11 -4.41
N ILE A 47 -14.84 -7.06 -5.71
CA ILE A 47 -13.48 -7.26 -6.22
C ILE A 47 -12.57 -6.13 -5.75
N PHE A 48 -13.03 -4.90 -5.83
CA PHE A 48 -12.32 -3.71 -5.36
C PHE A 48 -11.94 -3.82 -3.88
N LEU A 49 -12.92 -4.11 -3.01
CA LEU A 49 -12.68 -4.30 -1.57
C LEU A 49 -11.78 -5.50 -1.28
N GLY A 50 -11.89 -6.57 -2.06
CA GLY A 50 -11.01 -7.73 -1.95
C GLY A 50 -9.55 -7.38 -2.26
N LEU A 51 -9.29 -6.67 -3.34
CA LEU A 51 -7.95 -6.24 -3.76
C LEU A 51 -7.33 -5.23 -2.78
N ILE A 52 -8.13 -4.27 -2.27
CA ILE A 52 -7.69 -3.38 -1.21
C ILE A 52 -7.32 -4.18 0.04
N GLY A 53 -8.12 -5.16 0.43
CA GLY A 53 -7.83 -6.04 1.56
C GLY A 53 -6.53 -6.80 1.39
N ILE A 54 -6.23 -7.27 0.18
CA ILE A 54 -4.96 -7.92 -0.16
C ILE A 54 -3.80 -6.93 -0.02
N SER A 55 -3.89 -5.75 -0.62
CA SER A 55 -2.85 -4.72 -0.53
C SER A 55 -2.58 -4.30 0.91
N ASN A 56 -3.62 -4.08 1.71
CA ASN A 56 -3.49 -3.75 3.14
C ASN A 56 -2.82 -4.88 3.94
N GLY A 57 -3.17 -6.13 3.67
CA GLY A 57 -2.54 -7.28 4.30
C GLY A 57 -1.03 -7.31 4.03
N PHE A 58 -0.63 -7.16 2.77
CA PHE A 58 0.79 -7.07 2.39
C PHE A 58 1.49 -5.87 3.03
N ALA A 59 0.89 -4.68 2.99
CA ALA A 59 1.48 -3.47 3.53
C ALA A 59 1.79 -3.58 5.03
N ASN A 60 0.90 -4.18 5.81
CA ASN A 60 1.09 -4.35 7.26
C ASN A 60 2.25 -5.30 7.60
N VAL A 61 2.37 -6.43 6.91
CA VAL A 61 3.41 -7.41 7.19
C VAL A 61 4.75 -6.96 6.61
N LEU A 62 4.77 -6.52 5.34
CA LEU A 62 5.99 -6.06 4.68
C LEU A 62 6.57 -4.80 5.33
N GLY A 63 5.71 -3.86 5.76
CA GLY A 63 6.16 -2.69 6.49
C GLY A 63 6.90 -3.07 7.76
N SER A 64 6.29 -3.92 8.60
CA SER A 64 6.91 -4.35 9.86
C SER A 64 8.22 -5.12 9.64
N SER A 65 8.26 -6.05 8.68
CA SER A 65 9.45 -6.85 8.36
C SER A 65 10.57 -6.00 7.78
N THR A 66 10.26 -5.06 6.89
CA THR A 66 11.26 -4.18 6.27
C THR A 66 11.92 -3.28 7.32
N TRP A 67 11.16 -2.73 8.26
CA TRP A 67 11.72 -1.91 9.32
C TRP A 67 12.61 -2.75 10.26
N ALA A 68 12.23 -3.99 10.56
CA ALA A 68 13.06 -4.90 11.36
C ALA A 68 14.38 -5.25 10.66
N GLU A 69 14.35 -5.47 9.34
CA GLU A 69 15.54 -5.77 8.53
C GLU A 69 16.50 -4.57 8.40
N ILE A 70 15.99 -3.34 8.37
CA ILE A 70 16.81 -2.13 8.16
C ILE A 70 17.39 -1.61 9.48
N TYR A 71 16.57 -1.53 10.53
CA TYR A 71 16.91 -0.85 11.77
C TYR A 71 17.13 -1.79 12.95
N GLY A 72 16.91 -3.08 12.75
CA GLY A 72 16.98 -4.08 13.81
C GLY A 72 15.78 -4.04 14.75
N VAL A 73 15.67 -5.05 15.61
CA VAL A 73 14.51 -5.26 16.49
C VAL A 73 14.43 -4.24 17.62
N LYS A 74 15.58 -3.64 18.01
CA LYS A 74 15.69 -2.74 19.16
C LYS A 74 14.83 -1.47 19.02
N TYR A 75 14.72 -0.92 17.82
CA TYR A 75 14.03 0.36 17.57
C TYR A 75 12.67 0.20 16.88
N ILE A 76 12.23 -1.03 16.64
CA ILE A 76 11.02 -1.31 15.87
C ILE A 76 9.76 -0.69 16.49
N GLY A 77 9.68 -0.63 17.81
CA GLY A 77 8.54 -0.02 18.52
C GLY A 77 8.38 1.46 18.21
N SER A 78 9.48 2.23 18.34
CA SER A 78 9.47 3.68 18.08
C SER A 78 9.19 4.00 16.63
N ILE A 79 9.80 3.23 15.69
CA ILE A 79 9.57 3.40 14.25
C ILE A 79 8.12 3.08 13.89
N LYS A 80 7.58 2.00 14.44
CA LYS A 80 6.20 1.61 14.21
C LYS A 80 5.20 2.62 14.77
N ALA A 81 5.47 3.19 15.94
CA ALA A 81 4.66 4.26 16.52
C ALA A 81 4.62 5.50 15.60
N LEU A 82 5.79 5.95 15.13
CA LEU A 82 5.88 7.10 14.22
C LEU A 82 5.18 6.84 12.88
N THR A 83 5.44 5.70 12.25
CA THR A 83 4.82 5.34 10.98
C THR A 83 3.31 5.19 11.11
N THR A 84 2.81 4.61 12.22
CA THR A 84 1.37 4.50 12.47
C THR A 84 0.74 5.88 12.68
N ALA A 85 1.38 6.78 13.43
CA ALA A 85 0.88 8.14 13.61
C ALA A 85 0.78 8.89 12.27
N LEU A 86 1.81 8.80 11.43
CA LEU A 86 1.79 9.39 10.08
C LEU A 86 0.71 8.76 9.18
N MET A 87 0.49 7.46 9.29
CA MET A 87 -0.56 6.76 8.53
C MET A 87 -1.95 7.22 8.95
N VAL A 88 -2.21 7.38 10.26
CA VAL A 88 -3.49 7.89 10.78
C VAL A 88 -3.72 9.32 10.29
N PHE A 89 -2.69 10.17 10.37
CA PHE A 89 -2.77 11.54 9.88
C PHE A 89 -3.06 11.60 8.37
N ALA A 90 -2.32 10.81 7.58
CA ALA A 90 -2.53 10.72 6.13
C ALA A 90 -3.93 10.21 5.77
N THR A 91 -4.46 9.24 6.53
CA THR A 91 -5.82 8.71 6.34
C THR A 91 -6.87 9.78 6.63
N ALA A 92 -6.73 10.52 7.74
CA ALA A 92 -7.64 11.61 8.08
C ALA A 92 -7.63 12.72 7.00
N PHE A 93 -6.44 13.11 6.56
CA PHE A 93 -6.27 14.09 5.48
C PHE A 93 -6.87 13.60 4.16
N GLY A 94 -6.61 12.34 3.79
CA GLY A 94 -7.16 11.73 2.58
C GLY A 94 -8.69 11.68 2.60
N THR A 95 -9.29 11.30 3.73
CA THR A 95 -10.75 11.26 3.88
C THR A 95 -11.36 12.66 3.73
N ALA A 96 -10.75 13.67 4.36
CA ALA A 96 -11.21 15.07 4.23
C ALA A 96 -11.07 15.58 2.79
N LEU A 97 -9.96 15.26 2.11
CA LEU A 97 -9.73 15.64 0.72
C LEU A 97 -10.76 15.01 -0.22
N PHE A 98 -11.02 13.72 -0.08
CA PHE A 98 -12.02 13.04 -0.90
C PHE A 98 -13.44 13.56 -0.64
N GLY A 99 -13.80 13.81 0.63
CA GLY A 99 -15.07 14.47 0.97
C GLY A 99 -15.21 15.81 0.27
N TYR A 100 -14.19 16.65 0.33
CA TYR A 100 -14.17 17.93 -0.35
C TYR A 100 -14.30 17.84 -1.88
N LEU A 101 -13.68 16.84 -2.51
CA LEU A 101 -13.80 16.63 -3.95
C LEU A 101 -15.22 16.19 -4.33
N ILE A 102 -15.83 15.31 -3.54
CA ILE A 102 -17.23 14.89 -3.74
C ILE A 102 -18.19 16.08 -3.60
N ASP A 103 -18.00 16.94 -2.60
CA ASP A 103 -18.79 18.15 -2.39
C ASP A 103 -18.63 19.18 -3.53
N ARG A 104 -17.59 19.05 -4.35
CA ARG A 104 -17.34 19.86 -5.55
C ARG A 104 -17.81 19.18 -6.83
N ASP A 105 -18.67 18.18 -6.74
CA ASP A 105 -19.25 17.43 -7.87
C ASP A 105 -18.21 16.68 -8.74
N PHE A 106 -17.03 16.36 -8.20
CA PHE A 106 -16.08 15.49 -8.88
C PHE A 106 -16.67 14.08 -8.99
N SER A 107 -16.66 13.51 -10.21
CA SER A 107 -17.14 12.15 -10.42
C SER A 107 -16.21 11.10 -9.79
N ILE A 108 -16.75 9.92 -9.52
CA ILE A 108 -15.96 8.79 -8.96
C ILE A 108 -14.80 8.42 -9.89
N GLU A 109 -15.00 8.52 -11.23
CA GLU A 109 -13.94 8.25 -12.19
C GLU A 109 -12.81 9.28 -12.10
N GLN A 110 -13.13 10.57 -11.90
CA GLN A 110 -12.13 11.61 -11.74
C GLN A 110 -11.31 11.42 -10.45
N ILE A 111 -11.98 11.09 -9.35
CA ILE A 111 -11.31 10.76 -8.07
C ILE A 111 -10.46 9.50 -8.23
N GLY A 112 -10.98 8.49 -8.94
CA GLY A 112 -10.25 7.27 -9.27
C GLY A 112 -8.99 7.56 -10.10
N MET A 113 -9.07 8.43 -11.12
CA MET A 113 -7.90 8.83 -11.91
C MET A 113 -6.83 9.52 -11.08
N ILE A 114 -7.22 10.46 -10.21
CA ILE A 114 -6.29 11.15 -9.30
C ILE A 114 -5.58 10.12 -8.40
N SER A 115 -6.35 9.17 -7.86
CA SER A 115 -5.81 8.08 -7.03
C SER A 115 -4.86 7.18 -7.80
N ALA A 116 -5.20 6.81 -9.05
CA ALA A 116 -4.37 5.99 -9.93
C ALA A 116 -3.03 6.66 -10.24
N ILE A 117 -3.03 7.97 -10.52
CA ILE A 117 -1.82 8.75 -10.76
C ILE A 117 -0.94 8.75 -9.49
N TYR A 118 -1.52 9.01 -8.32
CA TYR A 118 -0.79 9.00 -7.05
C TYR A 118 -0.15 7.63 -6.77
N ILE A 119 -0.90 6.54 -6.95
CA ILE A 119 -0.40 5.18 -6.74
C ILE A 119 0.72 4.85 -7.74
N SER A 120 0.58 5.28 -8.99
CA SER A 120 1.60 5.08 -10.03
C SER A 120 2.90 5.81 -9.70
N ILE A 121 2.82 7.05 -9.24
CA ILE A 121 3.99 7.82 -8.78
C ILE A 121 4.65 7.13 -7.58
N SER A 122 3.85 6.62 -6.63
CA SER A 122 4.34 5.88 -5.48
C SER A 122 5.08 4.60 -5.91
N LEU A 123 4.53 3.84 -6.85
CA LEU A 123 5.17 2.63 -7.40
C LEU A 123 6.49 2.95 -8.10
N ILE A 124 6.52 3.98 -8.92
CA ILE A 124 7.73 4.43 -9.62
C ILE A 124 8.80 4.84 -8.59
N SER A 125 8.43 5.61 -7.58
CA SER A 125 9.34 6.03 -6.50
C SER A 125 9.92 4.82 -5.76
N LEU A 126 9.11 3.84 -5.41
CA LEU A 126 9.56 2.60 -4.76
C LEU A 126 10.51 1.80 -5.65
N PHE A 127 10.26 1.78 -6.96
CA PHE A 127 11.12 1.08 -7.91
C PHE A 127 12.51 1.72 -8.00
N PHE A 128 12.59 3.05 -7.99
CA PHE A 128 13.88 3.78 -7.99
C PHE A 128 14.63 3.61 -6.66
N ILE A 129 13.94 3.63 -5.53
CA ILE A 129 14.54 3.46 -4.20
C ILE A 129 15.07 2.05 -4.01
N ARG A 130 14.44 1.03 -4.61
CA ARG A 130 14.88 -0.37 -4.56
C ARG A 130 16.35 -0.54 -4.95
N GLY A 131 16.82 0.20 -5.99
CA GLY A 131 18.21 0.15 -6.44
C GLY A 131 19.22 0.68 -5.41
N LYS A 132 18.79 1.61 -4.54
CA LYS A 132 19.62 2.21 -3.48
C LYS A 132 19.60 1.43 -2.17
N LEU A 133 18.63 0.57 -1.94
CA LEU A 133 18.53 -0.26 -0.72
C LEU A 133 19.46 -1.49 -0.74
N ASN A 134 20.00 -1.84 -1.91
CA ASN A 134 20.92 -2.98 -2.07
C ASN A 134 22.34 -2.76 -1.50
N PRO A 135 22.95 -1.55 -1.48
CA PRO A 135 24.33 -1.39 -1.04
C PRO A 135 24.54 -1.35 0.47
N ILE A 136 23.49 -1.29 1.28
CA ILE A 136 23.62 -1.16 2.75
C ILE A 136 23.94 -2.52 3.43
N LEU A 137 23.94 -3.63 2.69
CA LEU A 137 24.13 -4.98 3.24
C LEU A 137 25.33 -5.75 2.68
N SER A 138 26.22 -5.10 1.95
CA SER A 138 27.45 -5.74 1.45
C SER A 138 28.68 -5.53 2.37
N ASN A 139 28.46 -5.07 3.62
CA ASN A 139 29.50 -5.00 4.66
C ASN A 139 29.06 -5.79 5.89
#